data_d5279aa6c1638a498d6e2614f0c21599
#
_entry.id   d5279aa6c1638a498d6e2614f0c21599
#
_cell.length_a   1.000
_cell.length_b   1.000
_cell.length_c   1.000
_cell.angle_alpha   90.00
_cell.angle_beta   90.00
_cell.angle_gamma   90.00
#
_symmetry.space_group_name_H-M   'P 1'
#
loop_
_entity.id
_entity.type
_entity.pdbx_description
1 polymer ?
#
loop_
_entity_poly.entity_id
_entity_poly.type
_entity_poly.pdbx_seq_one_letter_code
_entity_poly.pdbx_strand_id
1 'polypeptide(L)'
;MTTIAFIGFGEAGGILAADLAREHAVTIWDCKLNGPEREAMVRKAGDSRVQAGSSLAQALESAALIFSTVTAGEALKVAQQAAALLQPGQYFLDLNSVAPETKRQAAEHFLPGAYIDVAVMAPVPPARLQTPLLIGGPQAEAIAPRLQGLGLNARYGASTVG
;
A
#
# COMPACT_ATOMS: atom_id res chain seq x y z
N MET A 1 -6.70 16.75 -2.21
CA MET A 1 -6.17 15.58 -2.95
C MET A 1 -5.05 14.93 -2.15
N THR A 2 -5.07 13.62 -2.01
CA THR A 2 -4.02 12.87 -1.31
C THR A 2 -3.08 12.24 -2.34
N THR A 3 -1.78 12.25 -2.08
CA THR A 3 -0.80 11.57 -2.92
C THR A 3 -0.55 10.18 -2.37
N ILE A 4 -0.69 9.18 -3.22
CA ILE A 4 -0.70 7.77 -2.84
C ILE A 4 0.30 7.00 -3.69
N ALA A 5 0.97 6.03 -3.10
CA ALA A 5 1.82 5.09 -3.82
C ALA A 5 1.38 3.65 -3.52
N PHE A 6 1.47 2.78 -4.53
CA PHE A 6 1.33 1.34 -4.36
C PHE A 6 2.65 0.67 -4.71
N ILE A 7 3.07 -0.25 -3.86
CA ILE A 7 4.14 -1.19 -4.19
C ILE A 7 3.45 -2.51 -4.50
N GLY A 8 3.58 -2.96 -5.73
CA GLY A 8 2.84 -4.10 -6.26
C GLY A 8 1.62 -3.65 -7.04
N PHE A 9 1.54 -4.05 -8.30
CA PHE A 9 0.46 -3.66 -9.21
C PHE A 9 -0.16 -4.89 -9.88
N GLY A 10 -0.41 -5.91 -9.05
CA GLY A 10 -1.13 -7.11 -9.45
C GLY A 10 -2.64 -6.89 -9.41
N GLU A 11 -3.40 -7.95 -9.12
CA GLU A 11 -4.86 -7.85 -9.11
C GLU A 11 -5.38 -6.88 -8.06
N ALA A 12 -5.06 -7.11 -6.79
CA ALA A 12 -5.59 -6.28 -5.70
C ALA A 12 -5.05 -4.85 -5.79
N GLY A 13 -3.74 -4.69 -5.93
CA GLY A 13 -3.11 -3.37 -6.04
C GLY A 13 -3.59 -2.61 -7.26
N GLY A 14 -3.74 -3.29 -8.39
CA GLY A 14 -4.23 -2.69 -9.62
C GLY A 14 -5.66 -2.16 -9.49
N ILE A 15 -6.55 -2.92 -8.86
CA ILE A 15 -7.94 -2.51 -8.67
C ILE A 15 -8.03 -1.31 -7.73
N LEU A 16 -7.39 -1.39 -6.57
CA LEU A 16 -7.43 -0.30 -5.58
C LEU A 16 -6.78 0.96 -6.12
N ALA A 17 -5.63 0.83 -6.78
CA ALA A 17 -4.93 1.98 -7.36
C ALA A 17 -5.78 2.65 -8.44
N ALA A 18 -6.41 1.88 -9.32
CA ALA A 18 -7.26 2.43 -10.37
C ALA A 18 -8.46 3.20 -9.80
N ASP A 19 -9.09 2.66 -8.76
CA ASP A 19 -10.23 3.33 -8.14
C ASP A 19 -9.81 4.61 -7.42
N LEU A 20 -8.68 4.58 -6.70
CA LEU A 20 -8.17 5.77 -6.01
C LEU A 20 -7.68 6.84 -7.00
N ALA A 21 -7.16 6.45 -8.16
CA ALA A 21 -6.67 7.37 -9.17
C ALA A 21 -7.77 8.23 -9.79
N ARG A 22 -9.03 7.89 -9.56
CA ARG A 22 -10.15 8.71 -10.05
C ARG A 22 -10.18 10.09 -9.40
N GLU A 23 -9.71 10.20 -8.16
CA GLU A 23 -9.78 11.45 -7.38
C GLU A 23 -8.44 11.85 -6.76
N HIS A 24 -7.42 10.99 -6.86
CA HIS A 24 -6.14 11.22 -6.20
C HIS A 24 -4.98 10.96 -7.15
N ALA A 25 -3.81 11.51 -6.82
CA ALA A 25 -2.58 11.23 -7.56
C ALA A 25 -2.02 9.89 -7.04
N VAL A 26 -1.91 8.91 -7.92
CA VAL A 26 -1.42 7.58 -7.57
C VAL A 26 -0.21 7.22 -8.42
N THR A 27 0.87 6.83 -7.77
CA THR A 27 2.08 6.31 -8.39
C THR A 27 2.25 4.85 -7.99
N ILE A 28 2.76 4.03 -8.89
CA ILE A 28 3.00 2.62 -8.57
C ILE A 28 4.45 2.24 -8.83
N TRP A 29 4.89 1.26 -8.07
CA TRP A 29 6.12 0.55 -8.32
C TRP A 29 5.85 -0.95 -8.25
N ASP A 30 6.38 -1.70 -9.20
CA ASP A 30 6.30 -3.15 -9.24
C ASP A 30 7.63 -3.66 -9.76
N CYS A 31 8.10 -4.80 -9.25
CA CYS A 31 9.39 -5.38 -9.66
C CYS A 31 9.46 -5.64 -11.17
N LYS A 32 8.32 -5.84 -11.82
CA LYS A 32 8.25 -6.03 -13.28
C LYS A 32 8.69 -4.80 -14.07
N LEU A 33 8.71 -3.63 -13.42
CA LEU A 33 9.22 -2.40 -14.06
C LEU A 33 10.74 -2.45 -14.29
N ASN A 34 11.44 -3.35 -13.62
CA ASN A 34 12.89 -3.55 -13.80
C ASN A 34 13.24 -4.60 -14.85
N GLY A 35 12.27 -5.17 -15.55
CA GLY A 35 12.51 -6.29 -16.45
C GLY A 35 11.84 -6.14 -17.80
N PRO A 36 11.77 -7.24 -18.56
CA PRO A 36 11.22 -7.24 -19.92
C PRO A 36 9.73 -6.90 -19.96
N GLU A 37 9.03 -6.95 -18.82
CA GLU A 37 7.61 -6.65 -18.73
C GLU A 37 7.32 -5.16 -18.50
N ARG A 38 8.36 -4.31 -18.48
CA ARG A 38 8.22 -2.88 -18.17
C ARG A 38 7.19 -2.18 -19.05
N GLU A 39 7.27 -2.36 -20.37
CA GLU A 39 6.35 -1.67 -21.29
C GLU A 39 4.89 -2.04 -21.04
N ALA A 40 4.63 -3.33 -20.81
CA ALA A 40 3.28 -3.81 -20.51
C ALA A 40 2.77 -3.23 -19.21
N MET A 41 3.62 -3.16 -18.19
CA MET A 41 3.26 -2.62 -16.88
C MET A 41 2.99 -1.10 -16.96
N VAL A 42 3.83 -0.35 -17.66
CA VAL A 42 3.65 1.09 -17.88
C VAL A 42 2.33 1.36 -18.61
N ARG A 43 2.02 0.54 -19.63
CA ARG A 43 0.76 0.66 -20.37
C ARG A 43 -0.45 0.37 -19.48
N LYS A 44 -0.37 -0.68 -18.67
CA LYS A 44 -1.42 -1.04 -17.71
C LYS A 44 -1.66 0.10 -16.71
N ALA A 45 -0.59 0.69 -16.20
CA ALA A 45 -0.69 1.83 -15.29
C ALA A 45 -1.37 3.01 -15.96
N GLY A 46 -0.96 3.35 -17.17
CA GLY A 46 -1.55 4.44 -17.94
C GLY A 46 -3.05 4.26 -18.20
N ASP A 47 -3.47 3.03 -18.48
CA ASP A 47 -4.88 2.70 -18.68
C ASP A 47 -5.72 2.95 -17.42
N SER A 48 -5.10 2.86 -16.26
CA SER A 48 -5.74 3.10 -14.95
C SER A 48 -5.52 4.53 -14.45
N ARG A 49 -4.90 5.40 -15.24
CA ARG A 49 -4.54 6.78 -14.86
C ARG A 49 -3.57 6.83 -13.68
N VAL A 50 -2.75 5.83 -13.56
CA VAL A 50 -1.74 5.68 -12.52
C VAL A 50 -0.38 5.91 -13.16
N GLN A 51 0.51 6.57 -12.44
CA GLN A 51 1.86 6.83 -12.94
C GLN A 51 2.82 5.74 -12.47
N ALA A 52 3.53 5.12 -13.42
CA ALA A 52 4.59 4.18 -13.06
C ALA A 52 5.84 4.95 -12.62
N GLY A 53 6.39 4.58 -11.48
CA GLY A 53 7.62 5.19 -10.97
C GLY A 53 8.84 4.78 -11.77
N SER A 54 9.86 5.63 -11.79
CA SER A 54 11.15 5.31 -12.42
C SER A 54 12.01 4.42 -11.51
N SER A 55 11.73 4.43 -10.22
CA SER A 55 12.36 3.61 -9.20
C SER A 55 11.43 3.52 -8.01
N LEU A 56 11.72 2.61 -7.08
CA LEU A 56 10.97 2.54 -5.83
C LEU A 56 11.06 3.88 -5.08
N ALA A 57 12.26 4.44 -4.98
CA ALA A 57 12.45 5.71 -4.28
C ALA A 57 11.62 6.84 -4.90
N GLN A 58 11.60 6.93 -6.22
CA GLN A 58 10.82 7.96 -6.92
C GLN A 58 9.32 7.78 -6.70
N ALA A 59 8.85 6.53 -6.72
CA ALA A 59 7.43 6.23 -6.52
C ALA A 59 6.95 6.63 -5.11
N LEU A 60 7.79 6.51 -4.10
CA LEU A 60 7.44 6.80 -2.71
C LEU A 60 7.68 8.26 -2.30
N GLU A 61 8.45 9.00 -3.07
CA GLU A 61 9.01 10.29 -2.69
C GLU A 61 7.99 11.28 -2.13
N SER A 62 6.87 11.45 -2.78
CA SER A 62 5.86 12.45 -2.38
C SER A 62 4.58 11.82 -1.83
N ALA A 63 4.54 10.51 -1.64
CA ALA A 63 3.33 9.84 -1.21
C ALA A 63 3.09 10.03 0.30
N ALA A 64 1.88 10.43 0.67
CA ALA A 64 1.47 10.49 2.07
C ALA A 64 1.14 9.10 2.59
N LEU A 65 0.56 8.27 1.75
CA LEU A 65 0.14 6.90 2.08
C LEU A 65 0.76 5.94 1.06
N ILE A 66 1.40 4.90 1.56
CA ILE A 66 2.06 3.88 0.74
C ILE A 66 1.42 2.53 1.05
N PHE A 67 0.80 1.93 0.05
CA PHE A 67 0.13 0.64 0.18
C PHE A 67 1.03 -0.47 -0.39
N SER A 68 1.28 -1.51 0.40
CA SER A 68 2.02 -2.69 -0.05
C SER A 68 1.03 -3.82 -0.38
N THR A 69 1.01 -4.21 -1.65
CA THR A 69 0.15 -5.29 -2.17
C THR A 69 1.00 -6.22 -3.03
N VAL A 70 1.97 -6.86 -2.40
CA VAL A 70 2.90 -7.79 -3.05
C VAL A 70 2.56 -9.22 -2.65
N THR A 71 3.33 -10.19 -3.15
CA THR A 71 3.15 -11.58 -2.71
C THR A 71 3.62 -11.74 -1.26
N ALA A 72 3.07 -12.76 -0.58
CA ALA A 72 3.44 -13.03 0.82
C ALA A 72 4.95 -13.23 0.99
N GLY A 73 5.60 -13.89 0.04
CA GLY A 73 7.05 -14.13 0.10
C GLY A 73 7.91 -12.88 -0.05
N GLU A 74 7.37 -11.80 -0.60
CA GLU A 74 8.07 -10.53 -0.80
C GLU A 74 7.73 -9.48 0.26
N ALA A 75 6.71 -9.71 1.07
CA ALA A 75 6.15 -8.69 1.97
C ALA A 75 7.18 -8.09 2.92
N LEU A 76 7.97 -8.92 3.59
CA LEU A 76 8.98 -8.43 4.55
C LEU A 76 10.10 -7.66 3.86
N LYS A 77 10.60 -8.18 2.74
CA LYS A 77 11.65 -7.53 1.95
C LYS A 77 11.21 -6.16 1.46
N VAL A 78 10.00 -6.06 0.95
CA VAL A 78 9.43 -4.80 0.48
C VAL A 78 9.28 -3.81 1.64
N ALA A 79 8.82 -4.28 2.80
CA ALA A 79 8.72 -3.43 3.98
C ALA A 79 10.09 -2.88 4.39
N GLN A 80 11.12 -3.71 4.38
CA GLN A 80 12.49 -3.28 4.69
C GLN A 80 12.99 -2.22 3.72
N GLN A 81 12.77 -2.44 2.43
CA GLN A 81 13.17 -1.49 1.39
C GLN A 81 12.45 -0.15 1.52
N ALA A 82 11.14 -0.19 1.75
CA ALA A 82 10.34 1.02 1.93
C ALA A 82 10.71 1.78 3.20
N ALA A 83 10.96 1.07 4.29
CA ALA A 83 11.34 1.69 5.57
C ALA A 83 12.60 2.55 5.45
N ALA A 84 13.57 2.08 4.65
CA ALA A 84 14.81 2.81 4.42
C ALA A 84 14.58 4.12 3.65
N LEU A 85 13.46 4.24 2.94
CA LEU A 85 13.15 5.40 2.10
C LEU A 85 12.11 6.32 2.71
N LEU A 86 11.36 5.87 3.72
CA LEU A 86 10.28 6.66 4.29
C LEU A 86 10.80 7.91 5.00
N GLN A 87 10.06 9.00 4.80
CA GLN A 87 10.28 10.26 5.50
C GLN A 87 9.23 10.44 6.60
N PRO A 88 9.52 11.25 7.63
CA PRO A 88 8.52 11.57 8.64
C PRO A 88 7.22 12.07 8.00
N GLY A 89 6.09 11.59 8.50
CA GLY A 89 4.77 11.96 7.98
C GLY A 89 4.23 11.03 6.90
N GLN A 90 5.04 10.12 6.38
CA GLN A 90 4.56 9.08 5.47
C GLN A 90 4.15 7.84 6.26
N TYR A 91 3.11 7.16 5.80
CA TYR A 91 2.61 5.92 6.41
C TYR A 91 2.71 4.77 5.43
N PHE A 92 3.15 3.63 5.93
CA PHE A 92 3.24 2.39 5.17
C PHE A 92 2.12 1.44 5.63
N LEU A 93 1.25 1.08 4.70
CA LEU A 93 0.12 0.20 4.96
C LEU A 93 0.38 -1.15 4.32
N ASP A 94 0.51 -2.17 5.14
CA ASP A 94 0.85 -3.53 4.70
C ASP A 94 -0.43 -4.35 4.57
N LEU A 95 -0.88 -4.54 3.32
CA LEU A 95 -2.10 -5.29 2.99
C LEU A 95 -1.84 -6.77 2.71
N ASN A 96 -0.62 -7.24 2.94
CA ASN A 96 -0.25 -8.59 2.57
C ASN A 96 -0.72 -9.60 3.62
N SER A 97 -1.17 -10.77 3.16
CA SER A 97 -1.61 -11.85 4.05
C SER A 97 -0.42 -12.68 4.47
N VAL A 98 0.15 -12.33 5.62
CA VAL A 98 1.31 -13.02 6.19
C VAL A 98 1.06 -13.26 7.67
N ALA A 99 1.89 -14.11 8.29
CA ALA A 99 1.77 -14.40 9.71
C ALA A 99 1.92 -13.13 10.57
N PRO A 100 1.24 -13.06 11.74
CA PRO A 100 1.36 -11.91 12.63
C PRO A 100 2.80 -11.60 13.01
N GLU A 101 3.64 -12.59 13.19
CA GLU A 101 5.06 -12.40 13.52
C GLU A 101 5.79 -11.68 12.37
N THR A 102 5.48 -12.01 11.11
CA THR A 102 6.07 -11.32 9.95
C THR A 102 5.67 -9.85 9.93
N LYS A 103 4.43 -9.55 10.27
CA LYS A 103 3.96 -8.16 10.39
C LYS A 103 4.73 -7.41 11.48
N ARG A 104 4.94 -8.04 12.63
CA ARG A 104 5.71 -7.44 13.72
C ARG A 104 7.16 -7.20 13.35
N GLN A 105 7.80 -8.14 12.65
CA GLN A 105 9.15 -7.98 12.14
C GLN A 105 9.24 -6.82 11.15
N ALA A 106 8.27 -6.73 10.25
CA ALA A 106 8.21 -5.62 9.29
C ALA A 106 8.11 -4.28 10.01
N ALA A 107 7.23 -4.18 10.99
CA ALA A 107 7.00 -2.95 11.74
C ALA A 107 8.25 -2.43 12.45
N GLU A 108 9.15 -3.32 12.87
CA GLU A 108 10.39 -2.96 13.57
C GLU A 108 11.33 -2.10 12.72
N HIS A 109 11.19 -2.13 11.41
CA HIS A 109 12.03 -1.35 10.49
C HIS A 109 11.57 0.09 10.34
N PHE A 110 10.40 0.44 10.86
CA PHE A 110 9.79 1.75 10.68
C PHE A 110 9.86 2.58 11.95
N LEU A 111 9.78 3.91 11.80
CA LEU A 111 9.60 4.79 12.94
C LEU A 111 8.29 4.42 13.67
N PRO A 112 8.21 4.62 14.98
CA PRO A 112 7.00 4.28 15.73
C PRO A 112 5.74 4.90 15.11
N GLY A 113 4.75 4.05 14.82
CA GLY A 113 3.48 4.48 14.25
C GLY A 113 3.44 4.65 12.74
N ALA A 114 4.59 4.57 12.04
CA ALA A 114 4.60 4.71 10.58
C ALA A 114 4.11 3.46 9.85
N TYR A 115 4.13 2.31 10.50
CA TYR A 115 3.66 1.04 9.92
C TYR A 115 2.23 0.76 10.37
N ILE A 116 1.35 0.50 9.40
CA ILE A 116 -0.04 0.14 9.65
C ILE A 116 -0.26 -1.28 9.12
N ASP A 117 -0.70 -2.17 10.01
CA ASP A 117 -1.10 -3.52 9.64
C ASP A 117 -2.52 -3.46 9.07
N VAL A 118 -2.71 -3.98 7.85
CA VAL A 118 -4.02 -4.01 7.21
C VAL A 118 -4.37 -5.46 6.89
N ALA A 119 -5.47 -5.93 7.46
CA ALA A 119 -6.04 -7.22 7.11
C ALA A 119 -7.14 -7.02 6.08
N VAL A 120 -6.98 -7.64 4.92
CA VAL A 120 -7.98 -7.63 3.84
C VAL A 120 -8.95 -8.76 4.12
N MET A 121 -10.18 -8.43 4.50
CA MET A 121 -11.14 -9.35 5.07
C MET A 121 -12.03 -10.07 4.05
N ALA A 122 -11.85 -9.77 2.76
CA ALA A 122 -12.57 -10.39 1.65
C ALA A 122 -11.77 -10.21 0.36
N PRO A 123 -12.05 -10.98 -0.71
CA PRO A 123 -11.42 -10.74 -2.02
C PRO A 123 -11.70 -9.31 -2.49
N VAL A 124 -10.68 -8.66 -3.08
CA VAL A 124 -10.84 -7.28 -3.55
C VAL A 124 -11.93 -7.19 -4.64
N PRO A 125 -11.91 -8.01 -5.71
CA PRO A 125 -13.09 -8.05 -6.56
C PRO A 125 -14.17 -8.93 -5.90
N PRO A 126 -15.47 -8.59 -6.01
CA PRO A 126 -16.01 -7.46 -6.76
C PRO A 126 -16.16 -6.16 -5.96
N ALA A 127 -15.86 -6.17 -4.66
CA ALA A 127 -16.13 -5.02 -3.78
C ALA A 127 -15.23 -3.80 -4.05
N ARG A 128 -14.05 -4.01 -4.61
CA ARG A 128 -13.09 -2.96 -4.97
C ARG A 128 -12.76 -2.09 -3.75
N LEU A 129 -12.96 -0.77 -3.78
CA LEU A 129 -12.71 0.11 -2.62
C LEU A 129 -13.54 -0.25 -1.39
N GLN A 130 -14.69 -0.89 -1.58
CA GLN A 130 -15.56 -1.28 -0.47
C GLN A 130 -15.12 -2.58 0.21
N THR A 131 -14.05 -3.20 -0.26
CA THR A 131 -13.48 -4.39 0.39
C THR A 131 -13.22 -4.09 1.86
N PRO A 132 -13.74 -4.91 2.80
CA PRO A 132 -13.53 -4.67 4.22
C PRO A 132 -12.06 -4.79 4.60
N LEU A 133 -11.54 -3.75 5.25
CA LEU A 133 -10.17 -3.69 5.76
C LEU A 133 -10.21 -3.48 7.27
N LEU A 134 -9.43 -4.27 7.99
CA LEU A 134 -9.26 -4.10 9.43
C LEU A 134 -7.83 -3.64 9.67
N ILE A 135 -7.65 -2.52 10.37
CA ILE A 135 -6.33 -1.94 10.54
C ILE A 135 -5.86 -1.99 11.99
N GLY A 136 -4.56 -2.20 12.15
CA GLY A 136 -3.92 -2.31 13.46
C GLY A 136 -2.59 -1.56 13.51
N GLY A 137 -2.22 -1.17 14.71
CA GLY A 137 -0.97 -0.46 14.98
C GLY A 137 -1.18 0.76 15.85
N PRO A 138 -0.08 1.37 16.35
CA PRO A 138 -0.18 2.53 17.24
C PRO A 138 -0.92 3.74 16.66
N GLN A 139 -0.88 3.92 15.33
CA GLN A 139 -1.56 5.04 14.66
C GLN A 139 -2.81 4.60 13.90
N ALA A 140 -3.23 3.34 14.05
CA ALA A 140 -4.37 2.82 13.30
C ALA A 140 -5.65 3.61 13.56
N GLU A 141 -5.93 3.99 14.80
CA GLU A 141 -7.12 4.76 15.15
C GLU A 141 -7.12 6.13 14.45
N ALA A 142 -5.96 6.79 14.40
CA ALA A 142 -5.83 8.08 13.74
C ALA A 142 -5.91 8.00 12.22
N ILE A 143 -5.44 6.89 11.65
CA ILE A 143 -5.39 6.69 10.19
C ILE A 143 -6.76 6.26 9.62
N ALA A 144 -7.57 5.55 10.42
CA ALA A 144 -8.86 5.04 9.94
C ALA A 144 -9.74 6.11 9.27
N PRO A 145 -9.95 7.31 9.87
CA PRO A 145 -10.75 8.34 9.23
C PRO A 145 -10.16 8.83 7.89
N ARG A 146 -8.83 8.87 7.78
CA ARG A 146 -8.17 9.28 6.53
C ARG A 146 -8.46 8.29 5.41
N LEU A 147 -8.40 6.99 5.71
CA LEU A 147 -8.69 5.95 4.73
C LEU A 147 -10.17 5.98 4.34
N GLN A 148 -11.06 6.18 5.31
CA GLN A 148 -12.48 6.31 5.04
C GLN A 148 -12.77 7.52 4.14
N GLY A 149 -12.07 8.62 4.35
CA GLY A 149 -12.15 9.81 3.50
C GLY A 149 -11.73 9.58 2.06
N LEU A 150 -10.91 8.58 1.80
CA LEU A 150 -10.51 8.17 0.45
C LEU A 150 -11.54 7.23 -0.21
N GLY A 151 -12.55 6.80 0.51
CA GLY A 151 -13.54 5.86 0.02
C GLY A 151 -13.27 4.40 0.38
N LEU A 152 -12.24 4.14 1.18
CA LEU A 152 -11.92 2.79 1.63
C LEU A 152 -12.81 2.38 2.81
N ASN A 153 -13.20 1.11 2.83
CA ASN A 153 -13.97 0.53 3.93
C ASN A 153 -13.01 0.00 5.01
N ALA A 154 -12.34 0.95 5.67
CA ALA A 154 -11.34 0.64 6.68
C ALA A 154 -11.92 0.85 8.08
N ARG A 155 -11.65 -0.10 8.98
CA ARG A 155 -12.09 -0.03 10.37
C ARG A 155 -10.90 -0.25 11.30
N TYR A 156 -10.88 0.51 12.37
CA TYR A 156 -9.90 0.31 13.42
C TYR A 156 -10.12 -1.03 14.12
N GLY A 157 -9.09 -1.84 14.20
CA GLY A 157 -9.15 -3.16 14.83
C GLY A 157 -8.40 -3.24 16.15
N ALA A 158 -7.16 -2.75 16.17
CA ALA A 158 -6.31 -2.87 17.36
C ALA A 158 -5.21 -1.80 17.36
N SER A 159 -4.71 -1.48 18.55
CA SER A 159 -3.58 -0.56 18.72
C SER A 159 -2.24 -1.24 18.50
N THR A 160 -2.23 -2.53 18.23
CA THR A 160 -1.02 -3.34 18.04
C THR A 160 -0.95 -3.91 16.64
N VAL A 161 0.28 -4.19 16.18
CA VAL A 161 0.56 -4.87 14.91
C VAL A 161 0.49 -6.38 15.13
N GLY A 162 -0.09 -7.10 14.16
CA GLY A 162 -0.18 -8.56 14.19
C GLY A 162 -1.51 -9.16 14.62
#